data_ecf1c57d21d81e4c58a36e85fc6a6d20
#
_entry.id   ecf1c57d21d81e4c58a36e85fc6a6d20
#
_cell.length_a   1.000
_cell.length_b   1.000
_cell.length_c   1.000
_cell.angle_alpha   90.00
_cell.angle_beta   90.00
_cell.angle_gamma   90.00
#
_symmetry.space_group_name_H-M   'P 1'
#
loop_
_entity.id
_entity.type
_entity.pdbx_description
1 polymer ?
#
loop_
_entity_poly.entity_id
_entity_poly.type
_entity_poly.pdbx_seq_one_letter_code
_entity_poly.pdbx_strand_id
1 'polypeptide(L)'
;MENGRAGKVKKKKKEAEDMEQELLQEIASYWGTRAEGYSEVNEKELAGSQREAWLHVLEEQFPEKKKEEMKILDIGTGPGFFPMILSEAGYTVAAVDYTEEMLEKAKENLGKYTKYGLERVTLQRMDAQNLEFADETFDVVISRNLTWNLEKPEQAYQEWMRVLKPGGVLLNFDANWYGYLYDEEKKEAYEADRKKVEEQQLDDHYLCTDIDRMENIARQVPLSAMERPAWDTKVLESLGVCSIQTDSEIWKRVWSEEERLNYASTPMFLVRAEKSAEQPFQLGDVTVRRGEKYQGDISFANGDIVLPGTIICGKLPGKTMLITGGVHSGEYVGIQACVELGAELQPEKTVGTIVILKVLNRPAFENRAGSLGLSDGKNLNRVFPGNPNGTEMERLAWAMTKEVFPKVDYYIDLHSGDDFEDLTPYVYYAGKAAQEVMETSRKMAEQVDVPYMVRSMVSSGGAYNYAASRGIASILLERGGMGAWTSEEVNSDKRDVRNILSSLGMYQIRRDVRNYVPMEVTDVRYQAASESGLWYPAAKPGDMPRRIHRCCAVPDGQPAGNRGRICCCLRTDRARAGI
;
A
#
# COMPACT_ATOMS: atom_id res chain seq x y z
N MET A 1 -36.77 -4.53 2.85
CA MET A 1 -36.00 -3.26 3.09
C MET A 1 -34.62 -3.29 2.40
N GLU A 2 -34.09 -4.43 1.99
CA GLU A 2 -32.76 -4.55 1.32
C GLU A 2 -32.72 -4.03 -0.12
N ASN A 3 -33.79 -4.21 -0.90
CA ASN A 3 -33.83 -3.72 -2.29
C ASN A 3 -33.79 -2.18 -2.43
N GLY A 4 -34.19 -1.45 -1.40
CA GLY A 4 -34.17 0.02 -1.41
C GLY A 4 -32.77 0.62 -1.12
N ARG A 5 -31.92 -0.10 -0.35
CA ARG A 5 -30.54 0.34 -0.05
C ARG A 5 -29.60 0.13 -1.24
N ALA A 6 -29.69 -1.02 -1.89
CA ALA A 6 -28.89 -1.33 -3.08
C ALA A 6 -29.20 -0.39 -4.26
N GLY A 7 -30.46 0.01 -4.44
CA GLY A 7 -30.86 0.99 -5.45
C GLY A 7 -30.32 2.38 -5.18
N LYS A 8 -30.30 2.84 -3.91
CA LYS A 8 -29.75 4.13 -3.52
C LYS A 8 -28.22 4.20 -3.67
N VAL A 9 -27.52 3.09 -3.40
CA VAL A 9 -26.07 3.03 -3.56
C VAL A 9 -25.66 3.05 -5.05
N LYS A 10 -26.37 2.30 -5.90
CA LYS A 10 -26.15 2.34 -7.36
C LYS A 10 -26.46 3.71 -7.96
N LYS A 11 -27.51 4.39 -7.49
CA LYS A 11 -27.86 5.73 -7.95
C LYS A 11 -26.79 6.76 -7.55
N LYS A 12 -26.32 6.76 -6.31
CA LYS A 12 -25.24 7.66 -5.86
C LYS A 12 -23.92 7.40 -6.59
N LYS A 13 -23.61 6.14 -6.92
CA LYS A 13 -22.40 5.82 -7.66
C LYS A 13 -22.48 6.35 -9.10
N LYS A 14 -23.64 6.20 -9.76
CA LYS A 14 -23.85 6.73 -11.10
C LYS A 14 -23.84 8.26 -11.10
N GLU A 15 -24.46 8.92 -10.13
CA GLU A 15 -24.43 10.39 -9.99
C GLU A 15 -22.99 10.90 -9.79
N ALA A 16 -22.13 10.16 -9.06
CA ALA A 16 -20.73 10.52 -8.89
C ALA A 16 -19.93 10.32 -10.19
N GLU A 17 -20.14 9.21 -10.91
CA GLU A 17 -19.51 8.94 -12.20
C GLU A 17 -19.93 9.98 -13.27
N ASP A 18 -21.19 10.37 -13.29
CA ASP A 18 -21.71 11.41 -14.19
C ASP A 18 -21.08 12.79 -13.87
N MET A 19 -20.93 13.16 -12.59
CA MET A 19 -20.27 14.41 -12.17
C MET A 19 -18.77 14.43 -12.51
N GLU A 20 -18.07 13.33 -12.31
CA GLU A 20 -16.65 13.20 -12.68
C GLU A 20 -16.46 13.38 -14.21
N GLN A 21 -17.32 12.79 -15.00
CA GLN A 21 -17.27 12.93 -16.46
C GLN A 21 -17.57 14.38 -16.90
N GLU A 22 -18.45 15.09 -16.19
CA GLU A 22 -18.73 16.51 -16.44
C GLU A 22 -17.52 17.39 -16.11
N LEU A 23 -16.79 17.14 -15.02
CA LEU A 23 -15.59 17.89 -14.66
C LEU A 23 -14.45 17.67 -15.68
N LEU A 24 -14.20 16.43 -16.09
CA LEU A 24 -13.19 16.14 -17.11
C LEU A 24 -13.48 16.85 -18.44
N GLN A 25 -14.76 16.89 -18.85
CA GLN A 25 -15.17 17.63 -20.04
C GLN A 25 -14.99 19.15 -19.89
N GLU A 26 -15.27 19.69 -18.72
CA GLU A 26 -15.07 21.12 -18.41
C GLU A 26 -13.57 21.49 -18.46
N ILE A 27 -12.70 20.65 -17.88
CA ILE A 27 -11.25 20.78 -17.96
C ILE A 27 -10.79 20.76 -19.42
N ALA A 28 -11.21 19.77 -20.19
CA ALA A 28 -10.85 19.66 -21.60
C ALA A 28 -11.34 20.86 -22.43
N SER A 29 -12.58 21.32 -22.20
CA SER A 29 -13.14 22.49 -22.85
C SER A 29 -12.36 23.77 -22.52
N TYR A 30 -11.94 23.96 -21.26
CA TYR A 30 -11.09 25.09 -20.88
C TYR A 30 -9.76 25.05 -21.64
N TRP A 31 -9.04 23.92 -21.58
CA TRP A 31 -7.75 23.78 -22.23
C TRP A 31 -7.84 23.85 -23.76
N GLY A 32 -8.94 23.38 -24.37
CA GLY A 32 -9.20 23.57 -25.79
C GLY A 32 -9.22 25.04 -26.20
N THR A 33 -9.86 25.91 -25.41
CA THR A 33 -9.86 27.37 -25.65
C THR A 33 -8.50 28.02 -25.45
N ARG A 34 -7.59 27.35 -24.69
CA ARG A 34 -6.25 27.85 -24.37
C ARG A 34 -5.16 27.39 -25.34
N ALA A 35 -5.46 26.45 -26.25
CA ALA A 35 -4.45 25.78 -27.09
C ALA A 35 -3.55 26.77 -27.86
N GLU A 36 -4.11 27.80 -28.49
CA GLU A 36 -3.34 28.82 -29.21
C GLU A 36 -2.45 29.65 -28.29
N GLY A 37 -3.04 30.27 -27.26
CA GLY A 37 -2.26 31.13 -26.34
C GLY A 37 -1.20 30.36 -25.54
N TYR A 38 -1.48 29.08 -25.18
CA TYR A 38 -0.49 28.24 -24.49
C TYR A 38 0.63 27.81 -25.45
N SER A 39 0.33 27.61 -26.76
CA SER A 39 1.34 27.37 -27.78
C SER A 39 2.29 28.56 -27.94
N GLU A 40 1.75 29.80 -27.98
CA GLU A 40 2.58 31.01 -28.08
C GLU A 40 3.56 31.17 -26.90
N VAL A 41 3.12 30.81 -25.67
CA VAL A 41 4.02 30.78 -24.49
C VAL A 41 5.12 29.75 -24.69
N ASN A 42 4.80 28.54 -25.10
CA ASN A 42 5.78 27.49 -25.37
C ASN A 42 6.77 27.86 -26.49
N GLU A 43 6.29 28.53 -27.54
CA GLU A 43 7.15 29.02 -28.62
C GLU A 43 8.18 30.03 -28.12
N LYS A 44 7.75 31.00 -27.29
CA LYS A 44 8.65 31.98 -26.67
C LYS A 44 9.69 31.29 -25.78
N GLU A 45 9.28 30.35 -24.94
CA GLU A 45 10.14 29.59 -24.05
C GLU A 45 11.18 28.76 -24.86
N LEU A 46 10.78 28.12 -25.94
CA LEU A 46 11.65 27.29 -26.77
C LEU A 46 12.54 28.07 -27.76
N ALA A 47 12.25 29.34 -28.03
CA ALA A 47 13.06 30.18 -28.91
C ALA A 47 14.38 30.65 -28.26
N GLY A 48 14.48 30.55 -26.93
CA GLY A 48 15.63 31.00 -26.13
C GLY A 48 16.53 29.88 -25.61
N SER A 49 17.34 30.21 -24.63
CA SER A 49 18.24 29.28 -23.92
C SER A 49 17.51 28.26 -23.07
N GLN A 50 16.23 28.46 -22.80
CA GLN A 50 15.42 27.55 -22.00
C GLN A 50 15.28 26.17 -22.66
N ARG A 51 15.25 26.09 -23.99
CA ARG A 51 15.22 24.80 -24.71
C ARG A 51 16.41 23.90 -24.34
N GLU A 52 17.63 24.47 -24.34
CA GLU A 52 18.84 23.72 -23.95
C GLU A 52 18.85 23.40 -22.46
N ALA A 53 18.39 24.32 -21.64
CA ALA A 53 18.27 24.11 -20.18
C ALA A 53 17.31 22.95 -19.83
N TRP A 54 16.15 22.91 -20.50
CA TRP A 54 15.20 21.79 -20.33
C TRP A 54 15.77 20.46 -20.81
N LEU A 55 16.40 20.43 -21.99
CA LEU A 55 17.02 19.20 -22.50
C LEU A 55 18.07 18.68 -21.52
N HIS A 56 18.92 19.56 -21.00
CA HIS A 56 19.95 19.17 -20.03
C HIS A 56 19.35 18.62 -18.74
N VAL A 57 18.32 19.29 -18.19
CA VAL A 57 17.60 18.81 -17.00
C VAL A 57 17.00 17.43 -17.23
N LEU A 58 16.38 17.18 -18.38
CA LEU A 58 15.78 15.88 -18.70
C LEU A 58 16.83 14.79 -18.83
N GLU A 59 17.91 15.05 -19.61
CA GLU A 59 18.96 14.05 -19.86
C GLU A 59 19.72 13.65 -18.59
N GLU A 60 19.88 14.55 -17.61
CA GLU A 60 20.45 14.22 -16.29
C GLU A 60 19.61 13.23 -15.49
N GLN A 61 18.31 13.19 -15.74
CA GLN A 61 17.37 12.34 -14.99
C GLN A 61 17.12 11.00 -15.69
N PHE A 62 17.49 10.84 -16.95
CA PHE A 62 17.20 9.66 -17.73
C PHE A 62 18.04 8.44 -17.29
N PRO A 63 17.52 7.22 -17.44
CA PRO A 63 18.32 6.02 -17.21
C PRO A 63 19.44 5.88 -18.24
N GLU A 64 20.54 5.20 -17.86
CA GLU A 64 21.66 4.91 -18.77
C GLU A 64 21.20 3.98 -19.91
N LYS A 65 20.82 4.56 -21.03
CA LYS A 65 20.36 3.85 -22.23
C LYS A 65 20.64 4.67 -23.48
N LYS A 66 20.84 3.98 -24.61
CA LYS A 66 21.00 4.67 -25.90
C LYS A 66 19.72 5.39 -26.30
N LYS A 67 19.85 6.60 -26.86
CA LYS A 67 18.71 7.44 -27.25
C LYS A 67 17.73 6.73 -28.19
N GLU A 68 18.27 5.98 -29.15
CA GLU A 68 17.47 5.26 -30.17
C GLU A 68 16.66 4.09 -29.60
N GLU A 69 17.06 3.57 -28.45
CA GLU A 69 16.40 2.45 -27.77
C GLU A 69 15.46 2.93 -26.66
N MET A 70 15.55 4.19 -26.25
CA MET A 70 14.78 4.78 -25.18
C MET A 70 13.37 5.12 -25.64
N LYS A 71 12.36 4.60 -24.95
CA LYS A 71 10.95 4.91 -25.19
C LYS A 71 10.48 5.90 -24.12
N ILE A 72 10.04 7.06 -24.54
CA ILE A 72 9.58 8.14 -23.67
C ILE A 72 8.08 8.33 -23.87
N LEU A 73 7.34 8.51 -22.79
CA LEU A 73 5.94 8.92 -22.79
C LEU A 73 5.84 10.32 -22.17
N ASP A 74 5.27 11.25 -22.90
CA ASP A 74 4.91 12.59 -22.43
C ASP A 74 3.39 12.66 -22.20
N ILE A 75 2.97 12.88 -20.95
CA ILE A 75 1.57 12.84 -20.53
C ILE A 75 1.08 14.26 -20.25
N GLY A 76 -0.05 14.63 -20.89
CA GLY A 76 -0.53 16.01 -20.89
C GLY A 76 0.39 16.89 -21.73
N THR A 77 0.72 16.40 -22.93
CA THR A 77 1.72 17.03 -23.82
C THR A 77 1.36 18.45 -24.22
N GLY A 78 0.08 18.85 -24.13
CA GLY A 78 -0.40 20.14 -24.57
C GLY A 78 -0.02 20.40 -26.03
N PRO A 79 0.51 21.59 -26.37
CA PRO A 79 0.95 21.93 -27.72
C PRO A 79 2.33 21.33 -28.11
N GLY A 80 2.80 20.28 -27.39
CA GLY A 80 3.97 19.48 -27.78
C GLY A 80 5.32 19.98 -27.24
N PHE A 81 5.36 20.59 -26.07
CA PHE A 81 6.57 21.20 -25.51
C PHE A 81 7.77 20.23 -25.42
N PHE A 82 7.63 19.14 -24.67
CA PHE A 82 8.71 18.14 -24.54
C PHE A 82 8.96 17.34 -25.83
N PRO A 83 7.94 16.93 -26.60
CA PRO A 83 8.15 16.32 -27.90
C PRO A 83 9.01 17.14 -28.86
N MET A 84 8.83 18.47 -28.89
CA MET A 84 9.68 19.36 -29.73
C MET A 84 11.15 19.36 -29.31
N ILE A 85 11.43 19.31 -28.00
CA ILE A 85 12.81 19.26 -27.47
C ILE A 85 13.43 17.89 -27.75
N LEU A 86 12.72 16.83 -27.37
CA LEU A 86 13.25 15.47 -27.35
C LEU A 86 13.42 14.86 -28.74
N SER A 87 12.48 15.14 -29.68
CA SER A 87 12.59 14.63 -31.05
C SER A 87 13.79 15.21 -31.80
N GLU A 88 14.10 16.48 -31.60
CA GLU A 88 15.29 17.12 -32.16
C GLU A 88 16.58 16.58 -31.53
N ALA A 89 16.56 16.23 -30.24
CA ALA A 89 17.66 15.59 -29.54
C ALA A 89 17.87 14.10 -29.92
N GLY A 90 16.96 13.53 -30.73
CA GLY A 90 17.11 12.17 -31.26
C GLY A 90 16.28 11.09 -30.57
N TYR A 91 15.42 11.45 -29.61
CA TYR A 91 14.55 10.51 -28.89
C TYR A 91 13.26 10.22 -29.67
N THR A 92 12.68 9.04 -29.40
CA THR A 92 11.33 8.67 -29.84
C THR A 92 10.34 8.88 -28.69
N VAL A 93 9.28 9.64 -28.95
CA VAL A 93 8.30 10.05 -27.93
C VAL A 93 6.90 9.62 -28.33
N ALA A 94 6.20 8.92 -27.42
CA ALA A 94 4.75 8.85 -27.42
C ALA A 94 4.25 10.04 -26.59
N ALA A 95 3.31 10.83 -27.14
CA ALA A 95 2.79 12.01 -26.48
C ALA A 95 1.26 11.94 -26.44
N VAL A 96 0.69 12.11 -25.26
CA VAL A 96 -0.75 11.98 -25.06
C VAL A 96 -1.33 13.24 -24.43
N ASP A 97 -2.54 13.59 -24.87
CA ASP A 97 -3.36 14.63 -24.27
C ASP A 97 -4.83 14.23 -24.38
N TYR A 98 -5.67 14.68 -23.47
CA TYR A 98 -7.11 14.42 -23.55
C TYR A 98 -7.82 15.40 -24.50
N THR A 99 -7.24 16.58 -24.72
CA THR A 99 -7.78 17.70 -25.49
C THR A 99 -7.34 17.62 -26.95
N GLU A 100 -8.29 17.48 -27.87
CA GLU A 100 -8.02 17.35 -29.31
C GLU A 100 -7.32 18.59 -29.89
N GLU A 101 -7.77 19.79 -29.49
CA GLU A 101 -7.19 21.07 -29.94
C GLU A 101 -5.72 21.20 -29.52
N MET A 102 -5.33 20.65 -28.37
CA MET A 102 -3.93 20.61 -27.93
C MET A 102 -3.11 19.70 -28.86
N LEU A 103 -3.63 18.52 -29.21
CA LEU A 103 -2.94 17.58 -30.09
C LEU A 103 -2.82 18.11 -31.53
N GLU A 104 -3.84 18.79 -32.03
CA GLU A 104 -3.76 19.48 -33.33
C GLU A 104 -2.67 20.54 -33.33
N LYS A 105 -2.59 21.33 -32.25
CA LYS A 105 -1.54 22.34 -32.08
C LYS A 105 -0.16 21.70 -31.92
N ALA A 106 -0.04 20.61 -31.18
CA ALA A 106 1.21 19.85 -31.05
C ALA A 106 1.70 19.35 -32.42
N LYS A 107 0.80 18.84 -33.26
CA LYS A 107 1.13 18.38 -34.63
C LYS A 107 1.62 19.54 -35.51
N GLU A 108 0.95 20.69 -35.45
CA GLU A 108 1.34 21.91 -36.18
C GLU A 108 2.75 22.36 -35.75
N ASN A 109 2.99 22.45 -34.42
CA ASN A 109 4.26 22.88 -33.86
C ASN A 109 5.42 21.94 -34.18
N LEU A 110 5.21 20.63 -34.08
CA LEU A 110 6.19 19.63 -34.49
C LEU A 110 6.56 19.77 -35.97
N GLY A 111 5.59 20.01 -36.86
CA GLY A 111 5.85 20.24 -38.30
C GLY A 111 6.56 21.55 -38.59
N LYS A 112 6.33 22.59 -37.78
CA LYS A 112 6.87 23.95 -38.01
C LYS A 112 8.26 24.15 -37.37
N TYR A 113 8.48 23.62 -36.17
CA TYR A 113 9.63 23.97 -35.35
C TYR A 113 10.65 22.84 -35.17
N THR A 114 10.40 21.65 -35.75
CA THR A 114 11.32 20.52 -35.62
C THR A 114 11.62 19.90 -36.99
N LYS A 115 12.83 19.35 -37.13
CA LYS A 115 13.24 18.64 -38.35
C LYS A 115 12.71 17.20 -38.39
N TYR A 116 12.60 16.55 -37.24
CA TYR A 116 12.30 15.12 -37.13
C TYR A 116 11.05 14.83 -36.28
N GLY A 117 10.32 15.86 -35.83
CA GLY A 117 9.22 15.69 -34.89
C GLY A 117 8.14 14.75 -35.36
N LEU A 118 7.63 14.93 -36.59
CA LEU A 118 6.57 14.08 -37.14
C LEU A 118 7.01 12.63 -37.42
N GLU A 119 8.31 12.37 -37.52
CA GLU A 119 8.85 11.02 -37.73
C GLU A 119 9.10 10.30 -36.40
N ARG A 120 9.37 11.04 -35.32
CA ARG A 120 9.80 10.53 -34.01
C ARG A 120 8.76 10.65 -32.92
N VAL A 121 7.67 11.38 -33.16
CA VAL A 121 6.62 11.62 -32.19
C VAL A 121 5.31 10.97 -32.66
N THR A 122 4.69 10.19 -31.77
CA THR A 122 3.33 9.68 -31.96
C THR A 122 2.40 10.45 -31.04
N LEU A 123 1.41 11.13 -31.62
CA LEU A 123 0.39 11.86 -30.86
C LEU A 123 -0.88 11.01 -30.74
N GLN A 124 -1.42 10.89 -29.54
CA GLN A 124 -2.64 10.11 -29.28
C GLN A 124 -3.54 10.82 -28.26
N ARG A 125 -4.85 10.82 -28.55
CA ARG A 125 -5.82 11.28 -27.56
C ARG A 125 -6.03 10.22 -26.48
N MET A 126 -5.78 10.57 -25.21
CA MET A 126 -5.84 9.61 -24.10
C MET A 126 -6.03 10.32 -22.77
N ASP A 127 -6.76 9.67 -21.85
CA ASP A 127 -6.88 10.13 -20.48
C ASP A 127 -5.63 9.74 -19.68
N ALA A 128 -4.98 10.71 -19.05
CA ALA A 128 -3.82 10.52 -18.20
C ALA A 128 -4.06 9.54 -17.01
N GLN A 129 -5.32 9.38 -16.63
CA GLN A 129 -5.77 8.53 -15.52
C GLN A 129 -6.14 7.11 -15.99
N ASN A 130 -6.16 6.85 -17.30
CA ASN A 130 -6.51 5.56 -17.90
C ASN A 130 -5.77 5.37 -19.23
N LEU A 131 -4.52 4.92 -19.17
CA LEU A 131 -3.64 4.80 -20.33
C LEU A 131 -3.89 3.49 -21.09
N GLU A 132 -4.06 3.55 -22.39
CA GLU A 132 -4.28 2.38 -23.26
C GLU A 132 -2.96 1.69 -23.69
N PHE A 133 -1.86 1.97 -23.01
CA PHE A 133 -0.59 1.28 -23.24
C PHE A 133 -0.49 0.00 -22.41
N ALA A 134 0.26 -0.97 -22.94
CA ALA A 134 0.62 -2.17 -22.18
C ALA A 134 1.50 -1.82 -20.98
N ASP A 135 1.47 -2.69 -19.95
CA ASP A 135 2.38 -2.61 -18.83
C ASP A 135 3.83 -2.56 -19.32
N GLU A 136 4.71 -1.84 -18.61
CA GLU A 136 6.16 -1.86 -18.82
C GLU A 136 6.62 -1.53 -20.24
N THR A 137 5.97 -0.54 -20.84
CA THR A 137 6.24 -0.12 -22.22
C THR A 137 7.35 0.93 -22.31
N PHE A 138 7.43 1.88 -21.34
CA PHE A 138 8.29 3.05 -21.43
C PHE A 138 9.48 3.00 -20.48
N ASP A 139 10.57 3.57 -20.91
CA ASP A 139 11.78 3.74 -20.07
C ASP A 139 11.70 5.03 -19.26
N VAL A 140 10.98 6.04 -19.77
CA VAL A 140 10.77 7.34 -19.12
C VAL A 140 9.31 7.75 -19.31
N VAL A 141 8.69 8.22 -18.24
CA VAL A 141 7.38 8.89 -18.26
C VAL A 141 7.60 10.32 -17.77
N ILE A 142 7.13 11.31 -18.52
CA ILE A 142 7.28 12.73 -18.19
C ILE A 142 5.89 13.36 -18.13
N SER A 143 5.70 14.29 -17.20
CA SER A 143 4.54 15.16 -17.16
C SER A 143 4.95 16.55 -16.69
N ARG A 144 4.28 17.60 -17.25
CA ARG A 144 4.51 18.99 -16.84
C ARG A 144 3.19 19.72 -16.70
N ASN A 145 2.97 20.35 -15.54
CA ASN A 145 1.80 21.19 -15.25
C ASN A 145 0.45 20.46 -15.44
N LEU A 146 0.40 19.16 -15.17
CA LEU A 146 -0.78 18.34 -15.40
C LEU A 146 -1.40 17.83 -14.11
N THR A 147 -0.57 17.29 -13.19
CA THR A 147 -1.06 16.50 -12.06
C THR A 147 -2.01 17.29 -11.16
N TRP A 148 -1.75 18.58 -10.96
CA TRP A 148 -2.58 19.48 -10.16
C TRP A 148 -4.04 19.57 -10.64
N ASN A 149 -4.27 19.33 -11.94
CA ASN A 149 -5.55 19.51 -12.63
C ASN A 149 -6.34 18.19 -12.83
N LEU A 150 -5.86 17.09 -12.25
CA LEU A 150 -6.51 15.78 -12.40
C LEU A 150 -7.58 15.55 -11.32
N GLU A 151 -8.65 14.88 -11.71
CA GLU A 151 -9.74 14.47 -10.79
C GLU A 151 -9.30 13.33 -9.86
N LYS A 152 -8.52 12.39 -10.40
CA LYS A 152 -8.03 11.17 -9.73
C LYS A 152 -6.51 11.05 -9.85
N PRO A 153 -5.74 11.96 -9.25
CA PRO A 153 -4.29 11.99 -9.43
C PRO A 153 -3.59 10.75 -8.85
N GLU A 154 -4.17 10.07 -7.86
CA GLU A 154 -3.67 8.79 -7.36
C GLU A 154 -3.76 7.69 -8.43
N GLN A 155 -4.88 7.63 -9.16
CA GLN A 155 -5.07 6.70 -10.27
C GLN A 155 -4.10 7.01 -11.42
N ALA A 156 -3.86 8.28 -11.70
CA ALA A 156 -2.87 8.69 -12.70
C ALA A 156 -1.47 8.15 -12.35
N TYR A 157 -1.01 8.34 -11.11
CA TYR A 157 0.27 7.78 -10.68
C TYR A 157 0.33 6.25 -10.76
N GLN A 158 -0.77 5.54 -10.46
CA GLN A 158 -0.85 4.08 -10.65
C GLN A 158 -0.64 3.70 -12.11
N GLU A 159 -1.32 4.38 -13.04
CA GLU A 159 -1.20 4.14 -14.48
C GLU A 159 0.20 4.48 -15.01
N TRP A 160 0.78 5.60 -14.57
CA TRP A 160 2.12 6.03 -14.97
C TRP A 160 3.18 5.02 -14.51
N MET A 161 3.07 4.55 -13.27
CA MET A 161 3.95 3.49 -12.75
C MET A 161 3.69 2.13 -13.41
N ARG A 162 2.46 1.82 -13.85
CA ARG A 162 2.13 0.59 -14.57
C ARG A 162 2.84 0.53 -15.92
N VAL A 163 2.74 1.60 -16.69
CA VAL A 163 3.33 1.64 -18.06
C VAL A 163 4.85 1.84 -18.05
N LEU A 164 5.42 2.23 -16.92
CA LEU A 164 6.86 2.39 -16.75
C LEU A 164 7.54 1.02 -16.58
N LYS A 165 8.64 0.78 -17.30
CA LYS A 165 9.46 -0.44 -17.15
C LYS A 165 10.15 -0.47 -15.80
N PRO A 166 10.54 -1.67 -15.30
CA PRO A 166 11.50 -1.78 -14.21
C PRO A 166 12.81 -1.05 -14.54
N GLY A 167 13.31 -0.26 -13.59
CA GLY A 167 14.45 0.64 -13.80
C GLY A 167 14.15 1.90 -14.60
N GLY A 168 12.90 2.08 -15.02
CA GLY A 168 12.44 3.31 -15.68
C GLY A 168 12.15 4.44 -14.70
N VAL A 169 12.06 5.66 -15.20
CA VAL A 169 11.98 6.89 -14.40
C VAL A 169 10.70 7.67 -14.75
N LEU A 170 9.97 8.08 -13.72
CA LEU A 170 8.91 9.07 -13.78
C LEU A 170 9.48 10.43 -13.42
N LEU A 171 9.20 11.45 -14.25
CA LEU A 171 9.54 12.86 -14.02
C LEU A 171 8.26 13.69 -14.06
N ASN A 172 7.84 14.18 -12.91
CA ASN A 172 6.67 15.07 -12.82
C ASN A 172 7.11 16.48 -12.41
N PHE A 173 7.00 17.42 -13.33
CA PHE A 173 7.25 18.85 -13.12
C PHE A 173 5.91 19.55 -12.87
N ASP A 174 5.70 20.09 -11.68
CA ASP A 174 4.43 20.73 -11.32
C ASP A 174 4.62 21.81 -10.25
N ALA A 175 3.55 22.52 -9.89
CA ALA A 175 3.55 23.51 -8.83
C ALA A 175 2.22 23.51 -8.05
N ASN A 176 2.19 24.23 -6.92
CA ASN A 176 0.95 24.45 -6.16
C ASN A 176 0.16 25.64 -6.74
N TRP A 177 -0.25 25.54 -8.02
CA TRP A 177 -0.76 26.63 -8.84
C TRP A 177 -1.91 27.43 -8.18
N TYR A 178 -2.82 26.75 -7.52
CA TYR A 178 -4.05 27.34 -6.94
C TYR A 178 -4.13 27.17 -5.43
N GLY A 179 -3.02 26.91 -4.75
CA GLY A 179 -2.96 26.81 -3.29
C GLY A 179 -3.41 28.08 -2.57
N TYR A 180 -3.30 29.23 -3.23
CA TYR A 180 -3.76 30.53 -2.73
C TYR A 180 -5.30 30.62 -2.53
N LEU A 181 -6.05 29.71 -3.14
CA LEU A 181 -7.52 29.62 -2.91
C LEU A 181 -7.88 29.04 -1.53
N TYR A 182 -6.93 28.43 -0.84
CA TYR A 182 -7.15 27.68 0.40
C TYR A 182 -6.29 28.14 1.59
N ASP A 183 -5.31 29.03 1.34
CA ASP A 183 -4.34 29.47 2.33
C ASP A 183 -4.11 30.98 2.21
N GLU A 184 -4.27 31.72 3.30
CA GLU A 184 -4.21 33.19 3.28
C GLU A 184 -2.78 33.72 3.08
N GLU A 185 -1.76 33.01 3.62
CA GLU A 185 -0.34 33.41 3.41
C GLU A 185 0.06 33.24 1.93
N LYS A 186 -0.39 32.13 1.31
CA LYS A 186 -0.19 31.90 -0.12
C LYS A 186 -0.92 32.94 -0.97
N LYS A 187 -2.09 33.37 -0.53
CA LYS A 187 -2.88 34.41 -1.21
C LYS A 187 -2.19 35.78 -1.14
N GLU A 188 -1.69 36.17 0.02
CA GLU A 188 -0.94 37.41 0.17
C GLU A 188 0.34 37.39 -0.72
N ALA A 189 1.03 36.24 -0.79
CA ALA A 189 2.19 36.07 -1.65
C ALA A 189 1.82 36.17 -3.14
N TYR A 190 0.74 35.54 -3.57
CA TYR A 190 0.22 35.62 -4.93
C TYR A 190 -0.16 37.05 -5.32
N GLU A 191 -0.86 37.79 -4.46
CA GLU A 191 -1.23 39.19 -4.69
C GLU A 191 0.02 40.10 -4.79
N ALA A 192 1.03 39.80 -3.96
CA ALA A 192 2.32 40.51 -4.04
C ALA A 192 3.05 40.27 -5.36
N ASP A 193 2.98 39.08 -5.94
CA ASP A 193 3.56 38.79 -7.25
C ASP A 193 2.81 39.55 -8.37
N ARG A 194 1.47 39.54 -8.35
CA ARG A 194 0.66 40.28 -9.33
C ARG A 194 1.01 41.76 -9.32
N LYS A 195 1.17 42.34 -8.14
CA LYS A 195 1.59 43.76 -7.99
C LYS A 195 2.97 44.03 -8.56
N LYS A 196 3.95 43.13 -8.37
CA LYS A 196 5.32 43.28 -8.95
C LYS A 196 5.30 43.17 -10.46
N VAL A 197 4.51 42.26 -11.03
CA VAL A 197 4.32 42.10 -12.48
C VAL A 197 3.78 43.39 -13.10
N GLU A 198 2.74 43.98 -12.45
CA GLU A 198 2.15 45.25 -12.87
C GLU A 198 3.18 46.44 -12.77
N GLU A 199 3.89 46.55 -11.64
CA GLU A 199 4.91 47.59 -11.42
C GLU A 199 6.03 47.52 -12.47
N GLN A 200 6.40 46.33 -12.94
CA GLN A 200 7.43 46.11 -13.95
C GLN A 200 6.87 46.14 -15.40
N GLN A 201 5.58 46.33 -15.57
CA GLN A 201 4.90 46.34 -16.88
C GLN A 201 5.14 45.08 -17.70
N LEU A 202 5.20 43.94 -17.04
CA LEU A 202 5.31 42.61 -17.67
C LEU A 202 3.93 42.05 -18.00
N ASP A 203 3.90 41.08 -18.92
CA ASP A 203 2.69 40.32 -19.20
C ASP A 203 2.29 39.51 -17.95
N ASP A 204 1.06 39.66 -17.48
CA ASP A 204 0.53 38.88 -16.36
C ASP A 204 -0.02 37.54 -16.86
N HIS A 205 0.70 36.47 -16.60
CA HIS A 205 0.38 35.15 -17.08
C HIS A 205 -0.92 34.53 -16.51
N TYR A 206 -1.42 35.05 -15.39
CA TYR A 206 -2.72 34.64 -14.83
C TYR A 206 -3.88 35.47 -15.41
N LEU A 207 -3.73 36.79 -15.45
CA LEU A 207 -4.82 37.70 -15.86
C LEU A 207 -5.05 37.71 -17.38
N CYS A 208 -4.12 37.21 -18.18
CA CYS A 208 -4.33 37.03 -19.63
C CYS A 208 -5.21 35.82 -19.96
N THR A 209 -5.81 35.16 -18.95
CA THR A 209 -6.63 33.96 -19.09
C THR A 209 -8.03 34.18 -18.52
N ASP A 210 -8.95 33.22 -18.73
CA ASP A 210 -10.23 33.16 -18.00
C ASP A 210 -9.95 32.60 -16.59
N ILE A 211 -9.40 33.44 -15.73
CA ILE A 211 -8.97 33.06 -14.37
C ILE A 211 -10.16 32.60 -13.52
N ASP A 212 -11.31 33.23 -13.63
CA ASP A 212 -12.50 32.87 -12.85
C ASP A 212 -12.96 31.44 -13.17
N ARG A 213 -12.96 31.08 -14.47
CA ARG A 213 -13.30 29.74 -14.91
C ARG A 213 -12.28 28.72 -14.41
N MET A 214 -10.99 29.05 -14.48
CA MET A 214 -9.93 28.16 -14.03
C MET A 214 -9.93 27.98 -12.51
N GLU A 215 -10.16 29.03 -11.73
CA GLU A 215 -10.32 28.92 -10.29
C GLU A 215 -11.54 28.06 -9.89
N ASN A 216 -12.64 28.15 -10.65
CA ASN A 216 -13.79 27.27 -10.43
C ASN A 216 -13.47 25.81 -10.67
N ILE A 217 -12.65 25.49 -11.68
CA ILE A 217 -12.11 24.13 -11.90
C ILE A 217 -11.18 23.75 -10.73
N ALA A 218 -10.24 24.63 -10.38
CA ALA A 218 -9.27 24.40 -9.31
C ALA A 218 -9.90 24.09 -7.95
N ARG A 219 -11.09 24.64 -7.66
CA ARG A 219 -11.84 24.32 -6.44
C ARG A 219 -12.47 22.92 -6.44
N GLN A 220 -12.57 22.26 -7.58
CA GLN A 220 -13.18 20.95 -7.73
C GLN A 220 -12.13 19.82 -7.80
N VAL A 221 -10.88 20.13 -8.15
CA VAL A 221 -9.80 19.12 -8.20
C VAL A 221 -9.10 19.00 -6.84
N PRO A 222 -8.68 17.79 -6.45
CA PRO A 222 -8.23 17.52 -5.08
C PRO A 222 -6.90 18.20 -4.73
N LEU A 223 -5.98 18.35 -5.70
CA LEU A 223 -4.61 18.77 -5.39
C LEU A 223 -4.43 20.26 -5.14
N SER A 224 -5.39 21.09 -5.53
CA SER A 224 -5.34 22.55 -5.24
C SER A 224 -5.28 22.87 -3.74
N ALA A 225 -5.87 22.01 -2.89
CA ALA A 225 -5.87 22.15 -1.43
C ALA A 225 -4.76 21.34 -0.72
N MET A 226 -3.92 20.62 -1.46
CA MET A 226 -2.91 19.72 -0.89
C MET A 226 -1.52 20.35 -0.91
N GLU A 227 -0.71 19.98 0.10
CA GLU A 227 0.71 20.36 0.13
C GLU A 227 1.52 19.45 -0.79
N ARG A 228 2.05 20.00 -1.85
CA ARG A 228 2.90 19.34 -2.83
C ARG A 228 4.34 19.89 -2.77
N PRO A 229 5.35 19.06 -3.01
CA PRO A 229 5.36 17.68 -3.48
C PRO A 229 5.21 16.62 -2.36
N ALA A 230 4.93 17.00 -1.12
CA ALA A 230 4.80 16.06 -0.01
C ALA A 230 3.65 15.03 -0.22
N TRP A 231 2.55 15.46 -0.82
CA TRP A 231 1.45 14.56 -1.20
C TRP A 231 1.89 13.55 -2.27
N ASP A 232 2.59 14.00 -3.31
CA ASP A 232 3.10 13.17 -4.40
C ASP A 232 4.01 12.05 -3.88
N THR A 233 4.94 12.41 -3.00
CA THR A 233 5.85 11.45 -2.34
C THR A 233 5.06 10.36 -1.60
N LYS A 234 4.08 10.73 -0.79
CA LYS A 234 3.26 9.76 -0.04
C LYS A 234 2.49 8.81 -0.94
N VAL A 235 1.93 9.30 -2.04
CA VAL A 235 1.21 8.45 -3.00
C VAL A 235 2.17 7.47 -3.66
N LEU A 236 3.32 7.94 -4.15
CA LEU A 236 4.34 7.07 -4.76
C LEU A 236 4.89 6.03 -3.77
N GLU A 237 5.14 6.41 -2.52
CA GLU A 237 5.50 5.48 -1.44
C GLU A 237 4.42 4.41 -1.23
N SER A 238 3.13 4.79 -1.24
CA SER A 238 2.02 3.85 -1.11
C SER A 238 1.91 2.87 -2.28
N LEU A 239 2.43 3.25 -3.45
CA LEU A 239 2.57 2.40 -4.63
C LEU A 239 3.85 1.53 -4.61
N GLY A 240 4.60 1.58 -3.52
CA GLY A 240 5.81 0.77 -3.34
C GLY A 240 7.04 1.31 -4.06
N VAL A 241 7.04 2.57 -4.46
CA VAL A 241 8.23 3.23 -5.02
C VAL A 241 9.17 3.59 -3.87
N CYS A 242 10.40 3.08 -3.93
CA CYS A 242 11.39 3.28 -2.87
C CYS A 242 12.44 4.36 -3.20
N SER A 243 12.61 4.69 -4.48
CA SER A 243 13.55 5.72 -4.95
C SER A 243 12.78 6.94 -5.43
N ILE A 244 12.50 7.87 -4.51
CA ILE A 244 11.80 9.11 -4.78
C ILE A 244 12.71 10.27 -4.39
N GLN A 245 12.87 11.23 -5.29
CA GLN A 245 13.64 12.45 -5.09
C GLN A 245 12.76 13.63 -5.46
N THR A 246 12.87 14.72 -4.71
CA THR A 246 12.17 15.97 -5.00
C THR A 246 13.17 17.12 -5.11
N ASP A 247 12.98 17.97 -6.11
CA ASP A 247 13.73 19.19 -6.28
C ASP A 247 12.77 20.39 -6.31
N SER A 248 12.70 21.14 -5.22
CA SER A 248 11.86 22.33 -5.09
C SER A 248 12.49 23.59 -5.71
N GLU A 249 13.71 23.48 -6.25
CA GLU A 249 14.44 24.59 -6.86
C GLU A 249 14.67 24.42 -8.37
N ILE A 250 14.08 23.38 -8.99
CA ILE A 250 14.25 23.05 -10.41
C ILE A 250 13.92 24.25 -11.32
N TRP A 251 12.95 25.07 -10.94
CA TRP A 251 12.54 26.28 -11.65
C TRP A 251 13.69 27.27 -11.86
N LYS A 252 14.66 27.33 -10.96
CA LYS A 252 15.85 28.21 -11.10
C LYS A 252 16.71 27.85 -12.31
N ARG A 253 16.60 26.60 -12.80
CA ARG A 253 17.38 26.10 -13.94
C ARG A 253 16.68 26.31 -15.27
N VAL A 254 15.34 26.36 -15.28
CA VAL A 254 14.53 26.28 -16.50
C VAL A 254 13.69 27.54 -16.77
N TRP A 255 13.35 28.32 -15.75
CA TRP A 255 12.52 29.52 -15.91
C TRP A 255 13.34 30.77 -16.32
N SER A 256 12.73 31.57 -17.18
CA SER A 256 13.17 32.95 -17.49
C SER A 256 13.00 33.87 -16.27
N GLU A 257 13.57 35.07 -16.35
CA GLU A 257 13.37 36.09 -15.30
C GLU A 257 11.91 36.55 -15.20
N GLU A 258 11.18 36.60 -16.32
CA GLU A 258 9.76 36.94 -16.36
C GLU A 258 8.92 35.88 -15.67
N GLU A 259 9.15 34.60 -15.94
CA GLU A 259 8.48 33.50 -15.25
C GLU A 259 8.76 33.48 -13.76
N ARG A 260 9.98 33.72 -13.34
CA ARG A 260 10.36 33.82 -11.91
C ARG A 260 9.64 34.94 -11.18
N LEU A 261 9.27 36.02 -11.86
CA LEU A 261 8.49 37.11 -11.30
C LEU A 261 7.01 36.76 -11.27
N ASN A 262 6.48 36.18 -12.36
CA ASN A 262 5.08 35.77 -12.45
C ASN A 262 4.70 34.69 -11.45
N TYR A 263 5.61 33.76 -11.14
CA TYR A 263 5.33 32.53 -10.39
C TYR A 263 6.14 32.39 -9.10
N ALA A 264 6.64 33.51 -8.52
CA ALA A 264 7.48 33.47 -7.33
C ALA A 264 6.79 32.79 -6.13
N SER A 265 5.48 32.99 -5.97
CA SER A 265 4.67 32.35 -4.91
C SER A 265 4.27 30.90 -5.21
N THR A 266 4.43 30.44 -6.46
CA THR A 266 4.08 29.09 -6.91
C THR A 266 5.25 28.41 -7.64
N PRO A 267 6.41 28.25 -6.98
CA PRO A 267 7.61 27.74 -7.64
C PRO A 267 7.40 26.29 -8.09
N MET A 268 7.87 25.99 -9.31
CA MET A 268 7.86 24.64 -9.86
C MET A 268 8.78 23.72 -9.06
N PHE A 269 8.33 22.51 -8.82
CA PHE A 269 9.11 21.40 -8.28
C PHE A 269 9.22 20.25 -9.28
N LEU A 270 10.22 19.41 -9.12
CA LEU A 270 10.34 18.12 -9.77
C LEU A 270 10.10 17.01 -8.73
N VAL A 271 9.28 16.03 -9.08
CA VAL A 271 9.22 14.72 -8.42
C VAL A 271 9.81 13.70 -9.38
N ARG A 272 10.95 13.10 -9.02
CA ARG A 272 11.58 12.00 -9.71
C ARG A 272 11.31 10.71 -8.95
N ALA A 273 10.74 9.72 -9.61
CA ALA A 273 10.48 8.41 -9.03
C ALA A 273 11.04 7.31 -9.96
N GLU A 274 11.80 6.38 -9.40
CA GLU A 274 12.35 5.26 -10.17
C GLU A 274 11.61 3.97 -9.84
N LYS A 275 11.05 3.32 -10.87
CA LYS A 275 10.45 2.00 -10.70
C LYS A 275 11.55 0.99 -10.45
N SER A 276 11.54 0.36 -9.27
CA SER A 276 12.56 -0.62 -8.89
C SER A 276 12.78 -1.65 -10.00
N ALA A 277 14.03 -1.94 -10.31
CA ALA A 277 14.35 -3.04 -11.21
C ALA A 277 13.74 -4.34 -10.63
N GLU A 278 13.13 -5.14 -11.49
CA GLU A 278 12.52 -6.40 -11.06
C GLU A 278 13.56 -7.30 -10.41
N GLN A 279 13.54 -7.33 -9.08
CA GLN A 279 14.11 -8.48 -8.39
C GLN A 279 12.95 -9.41 -8.04
N PRO A 280 12.96 -10.63 -8.55
CA PRO A 280 11.97 -11.62 -8.18
C PRO A 280 12.05 -11.86 -6.67
N PHE A 281 10.91 -12.05 -6.04
CA PHE A 281 10.86 -12.37 -4.63
C PHE A 281 11.32 -13.80 -4.42
N GLN A 282 12.36 -13.99 -3.61
CA GLN A 282 12.88 -15.31 -3.26
C GLN A 282 12.57 -15.65 -1.81
N LEU A 283 12.02 -16.84 -1.57
CA LEU A 283 11.81 -17.40 -0.24
C LEU A 283 12.18 -18.88 -0.22
N GLY A 284 13.14 -19.26 0.62
CA GLY A 284 13.71 -20.60 0.59
C GLY A 284 14.29 -20.91 -0.81
N ASP A 285 13.90 -22.04 -1.37
CA ASP A 285 14.27 -22.49 -2.71
C ASP A 285 13.36 -21.96 -3.84
N VAL A 286 12.30 -21.19 -3.50
CA VAL A 286 11.30 -20.71 -4.45
C VAL A 286 11.56 -19.25 -4.83
N THR A 287 11.49 -18.97 -6.13
CA THR A 287 11.59 -17.63 -6.71
C THR A 287 10.31 -17.32 -7.50
N VAL A 288 9.68 -16.17 -7.21
CA VAL A 288 8.41 -15.73 -7.83
C VAL A 288 8.59 -14.33 -8.41
N ARG A 289 8.22 -14.14 -9.67
CA ARG A 289 8.30 -12.84 -10.34
C ARG A 289 7.10 -11.96 -9.99
N ARG A 290 7.21 -10.67 -10.26
CA ARG A 290 6.08 -9.74 -10.14
C ARG A 290 4.92 -10.17 -11.07
N GLY A 291 3.70 -10.06 -10.54
CA GLY A 291 2.50 -10.51 -11.24
C GLY A 291 2.25 -12.02 -11.20
N GLU A 292 3.14 -12.80 -10.56
CA GLU A 292 3.03 -14.25 -10.47
C GLU A 292 2.59 -14.74 -9.09
N LYS A 293 2.11 -15.96 -9.06
CA LYS A 293 1.70 -16.69 -7.85
C LYS A 293 2.28 -18.09 -7.86
N TYR A 294 2.89 -18.47 -6.76
CA TYR A 294 3.35 -19.83 -6.50
C TYR A 294 2.48 -20.50 -5.44
N GLN A 295 2.19 -21.79 -5.63
CA GLN A 295 1.56 -22.64 -4.62
C GLN A 295 2.26 -23.99 -4.62
N GLY A 296 2.81 -24.39 -3.49
CA GLY A 296 3.57 -25.64 -3.37
C GLY A 296 4.35 -25.71 -2.07
N ASP A 297 5.21 -26.68 -1.98
CA ASP A 297 6.15 -26.80 -0.88
C ASP A 297 7.33 -25.84 -1.07
N ILE A 298 7.76 -25.21 0.02
CA ILE A 298 8.89 -24.28 0.09
C ILE A 298 9.92 -24.88 1.02
N SER A 299 11.16 -25.06 0.54
CA SER A 299 12.24 -25.66 1.31
C SER A 299 13.13 -24.61 1.95
N PHE A 300 13.44 -24.81 3.22
CA PHE A 300 14.32 -23.99 4.05
C PHE A 300 15.44 -24.85 4.65
N ALA A 301 16.47 -24.23 5.19
CA ALA A 301 17.61 -24.89 5.84
C ALA A 301 18.21 -26.00 4.96
N ASN A 302 18.47 -25.69 3.67
CA ASN A 302 19.00 -26.62 2.67
C ASN A 302 18.16 -27.90 2.48
N GLY A 303 16.85 -27.82 2.65
CA GLY A 303 15.92 -28.94 2.46
C GLY A 303 15.52 -29.69 3.72
N ASP A 304 16.06 -29.32 4.87
CA ASP A 304 15.72 -29.93 6.18
C ASP A 304 14.29 -29.64 6.62
N ILE A 305 13.75 -28.48 6.19
CA ILE A 305 12.43 -27.99 6.54
C ILE A 305 11.65 -27.71 5.27
N VAL A 306 10.51 -28.36 5.11
CA VAL A 306 9.64 -28.20 3.96
C VAL A 306 8.24 -27.82 4.43
N LEU A 307 7.78 -26.64 4.04
CA LEU A 307 6.50 -26.06 4.47
C LEU A 307 5.56 -25.83 3.28
N PRO A 308 4.28 -26.23 3.39
CA PRO A 308 3.29 -25.94 2.34
C PRO A 308 2.97 -24.44 2.35
N GLY A 309 3.24 -23.77 1.24
CA GLY A 309 3.12 -22.32 1.14
C GLY A 309 2.43 -21.81 -0.11
N THR A 310 2.13 -20.52 -0.09
CA THR A 310 1.71 -19.73 -1.25
C THR A 310 2.47 -18.41 -1.20
N ILE A 311 3.03 -18.00 -2.33
CA ILE A 311 3.66 -16.69 -2.50
C ILE A 311 2.91 -15.97 -3.61
N ILE A 312 2.42 -14.76 -3.33
CA ILE A 312 1.66 -13.95 -4.28
C ILE A 312 2.41 -12.63 -4.43
N CYS A 313 3.02 -12.42 -5.59
CA CYS A 313 3.72 -11.19 -5.91
C CYS A 313 2.83 -10.30 -6.77
N GLY A 314 2.45 -9.13 -6.27
CA GLY A 314 1.74 -8.13 -7.04
C GLY A 314 2.60 -7.57 -8.18
N LYS A 315 1.96 -6.98 -9.19
CA LYS A 315 2.66 -6.30 -10.28
C LYS A 315 3.48 -5.09 -9.79
N LEU A 316 2.94 -4.36 -8.82
CA LEU A 316 3.64 -3.23 -8.20
C LEU A 316 4.51 -3.71 -7.04
N PRO A 317 5.73 -3.17 -6.88
CA PRO A 317 6.55 -3.42 -5.71
C PRO A 317 5.86 -2.88 -4.45
N GLY A 318 6.27 -3.36 -3.29
CA GLY A 318 5.69 -2.91 -2.01
C GLY A 318 6.15 -3.79 -0.87
N LYS A 319 5.49 -3.64 0.27
CA LYS A 319 5.75 -4.36 1.50
C LYS A 319 5.42 -5.85 1.40
N THR A 320 6.01 -6.65 2.27
CA THR A 320 5.77 -8.09 2.36
C THR A 320 4.96 -8.42 3.62
N MET A 321 3.82 -9.09 3.42
CA MET A 321 2.99 -9.65 4.48
C MET A 321 3.25 -11.14 4.62
N LEU A 322 3.56 -11.61 5.81
CA LEU A 322 3.53 -13.02 6.18
C LEU A 322 2.22 -13.37 6.88
N ILE A 323 1.62 -14.49 6.48
CA ILE A 323 0.45 -15.08 7.15
C ILE A 323 0.81 -16.52 7.47
N THR A 324 0.64 -16.94 8.72
CA THR A 324 0.92 -18.30 9.15
C THR A 324 -0.30 -18.94 9.80
N GLY A 325 -0.42 -20.23 9.59
CA GLY A 325 -1.31 -21.12 10.34
C GLY A 325 -0.55 -22.32 10.83
N GLY A 326 -1.11 -23.05 11.79
CA GLY A 326 -0.57 -24.30 12.28
C GLY A 326 0.79 -24.22 12.96
N VAL A 327 1.08 -23.13 13.63
CA VAL A 327 2.14 -23.06 14.67
C VAL A 327 1.86 -24.15 15.71
N HIS A 328 0.60 -24.27 16.08
CA HIS A 328 0.06 -25.42 16.78
C HIS A 328 -0.81 -26.22 15.79
N SER A 329 -0.46 -27.46 15.57
CA SER A 329 -1.02 -28.28 14.51
C SER A 329 -2.46 -28.75 14.74
N GLY A 330 -2.99 -28.65 15.96
CA GLY A 330 -4.38 -28.93 16.31
C GLY A 330 -5.35 -27.75 16.12
N GLU A 331 -4.84 -26.59 15.70
CA GLU A 331 -5.61 -25.35 15.53
C GLU A 331 -6.06 -25.19 14.08
N TYR A 332 -7.14 -25.86 13.70
CA TYR A 332 -7.51 -26.05 12.29
C TYR A 332 -8.14 -24.84 11.61
N VAL A 333 -8.74 -23.88 12.34
CA VAL A 333 -9.37 -22.69 11.76
C VAL A 333 -8.36 -21.88 10.95
N GLY A 334 -7.22 -21.52 11.58
CA GLY A 334 -6.15 -20.75 10.92
C GLY A 334 -5.50 -21.49 9.76
N ILE A 335 -5.33 -22.83 9.89
CA ILE A 335 -4.80 -23.68 8.81
C ILE A 335 -5.73 -23.63 7.60
N GLN A 336 -7.04 -23.86 7.79
CA GLN A 336 -8.02 -23.85 6.71
C GLN A 336 -8.15 -22.45 6.08
N ALA A 337 -8.12 -21.39 6.89
CA ALA A 337 -8.11 -20.03 6.40
C ALA A 337 -6.89 -19.74 5.50
N CYS A 338 -5.69 -20.19 5.89
CA CYS A 338 -4.47 -20.09 5.07
C CYS A 338 -4.58 -20.85 3.74
N VAL A 339 -5.18 -22.05 3.74
CA VAL A 339 -5.40 -22.84 2.52
C VAL A 339 -6.31 -22.08 1.55
N GLU A 340 -7.45 -21.57 2.04
CA GLU A 340 -8.42 -20.87 1.21
C GLU A 340 -7.93 -19.49 0.76
N LEU A 341 -7.31 -18.70 1.63
CA LEU A 341 -6.66 -17.43 1.25
C LEU A 341 -5.60 -17.64 0.16
N GLY A 342 -4.79 -18.70 0.31
CA GLY A 342 -3.82 -19.07 -0.70
C GLY A 342 -4.44 -19.34 -2.07
N ALA A 343 -5.63 -19.92 -2.13
CA ALA A 343 -6.36 -20.13 -3.38
C ALA A 343 -7.00 -18.84 -3.93
N GLU A 344 -7.60 -18.03 -3.06
CA GLU A 344 -8.45 -16.89 -3.42
C GLU A 344 -7.68 -15.60 -3.77
N LEU A 345 -6.57 -15.30 -3.06
CA LEU A 345 -5.82 -14.07 -3.29
C LEU A 345 -5.10 -14.10 -4.65
N GLN A 346 -5.15 -12.98 -5.37
CA GLN A 346 -4.67 -12.87 -6.75
C GLN A 346 -3.59 -11.80 -6.90
N PRO A 347 -2.56 -12.03 -7.74
CA PRO A 347 -1.49 -11.04 -8.00
C PRO A 347 -1.99 -9.70 -8.52
N GLU A 348 -3.06 -9.71 -9.36
CA GLU A 348 -3.61 -8.51 -10.01
C GLU A 348 -4.20 -7.52 -9.01
N LYS A 349 -4.57 -7.99 -7.81
CA LYS A 349 -5.12 -7.16 -6.72
C LYS A 349 -4.11 -6.89 -5.62
N THR A 350 -2.90 -7.45 -5.73
CA THR A 350 -1.85 -7.36 -4.71
C THR A 350 -0.87 -6.25 -5.04
N VAL A 351 -0.51 -5.45 -4.04
CA VAL A 351 0.63 -4.52 -4.05
C VAL A 351 1.67 -5.07 -3.08
N GLY A 352 2.91 -5.21 -3.52
CA GLY A 352 3.96 -5.88 -2.75
C GLY A 352 3.87 -7.41 -2.84
N THR A 353 4.10 -8.10 -1.73
CA THR A 353 4.14 -9.57 -1.68
C THR A 353 3.34 -10.10 -0.50
N ILE A 354 2.57 -11.15 -0.71
CA ILE A 354 1.88 -11.90 0.34
C ILE A 354 2.45 -13.31 0.38
N VAL A 355 2.98 -13.70 1.53
CA VAL A 355 3.48 -15.05 1.82
C VAL A 355 2.53 -15.72 2.79
N ILE A 356 2.05 -16.90 2.46
CA ILE A 356 1.20 -17.71 3.33
C ILE A 356 1.89 -19.05 3.58
N LEU A 357 2.26 -19.33 4.82
CA LEU A 357 2.76 -20.65 5.25
C LEU A 357 1.61 -21.36 5.98
N LYS A 358 1.07 -22.39 5.33
CA LYS A 358 -0.24 -22.95 5.67
C LYS A 358 -0.22 -23.77 6.97
N VAL A 359 0.87 -24.51 7.20
CA VAL A 359 1.07 -25.35 8.39
C VAL A 359 2.53 -25.31 8.78
N LEU A 360 2.87 -24.60 9.85
CA LEU A 360 4.27 -24.52 10.30
C LEU A 360 4.73 -25.80 10.97
N ASN A 361 3.96 -26.36 11.90
CA ASN A 361 4.26 -27.64 12.54
C ASN A 361 3.67 -28.79 11.71
N ARG A 362 4.16 -28.95 10.46
CA ARG A 362 3.72 -29.96 9.49
C ARG A 362 3.85 -31.40 10.02
N PRO A 363 4.98 -31.82 10.64
CA PRO A 363 5.11 -33.18 11.13
C PRO A 363 4.04 -33.55 12.18
N ALA A 364 3.73 -32.67 13.13
CA ALA A 364 2.70 -32.92 14.12
C ALA A 364 1.30 -32.93 13.48
N PHE A 365 1.03 -32.07 12.48
CA PHE A 365 -0.22 -32.04 11.73
C PHE A 365 -0.50 -33.36 10.99
N GLU A 366 0.48 -33.85 10.23
CA GLU A 366 0.36 -35.09 9.45
C GLU A 366 0.17 -36.32 10.35
N ASN A 367 0.74 -36.28 11.58
CA ASN A 367 0.63 -37.36 12.56
C ASN A 367 -0.50 -37.15 13.60
N ARG A 368 -1.26 -36.05 13.49
CA ARG A 368 -2.32 -35.69 14.45
C ARG A 368 -1.84 -35.67 15.92
N ALA A 369 -0.65 -35.11 16.13
CA ALA A 369 0.05 -35.15 17.41
C ALA A 369 -0.24 -33.93 18.32
N GLY A 370 -1.26 -33.13 17.98
CA GLY A 370 -1.63 -31.92 18.74
C GLY A 370 -0.66 -30.76 18.54
N SER A 371 -0.53 -29.90 19.54
CA SER A 371 0.14 -28.59 19.42
C SER A 371 1.67 -28.61 19.61
N LEU A 372 2.24 -29.73 19.99
CA LEU A 372 3.70 -29.84 20.28
C LEU A 372 4.46 -30.45 19.11
N GLY A 373 5.78 -30.21 19.08
CA GLY A 373 6.67 -30.85 18.13
C GLY A 373 6.63 -32.38 18.26
N LEU A 374 6.58 -33.08 17.11
CA LEU A 374 6.38 -34.51 17.07
C LEU A 374 7.52 -35.28 17.74
N SER A 375 8.77 -34.86 17.48
CA SER A 375 9.97 -35.56 17.97
C SER A 375 10.51 -35.03 19.29
N ASP A 376 10.26 -33.75 19.61
CA ASP A 376 10.88 -33.08 20.77
C ASP A 376 9.89 -32.64 21.86
N GLY A 377 8.59 -32.74 21.60
CA GLY A 377 7.55 -32.33 22.53
C GLY A 377 7.56 -30.84 22.91
N LYS A 378 8.27 -30.00 22.13
CA LYS A 378 8.39 -28.58 22.40
C LYS A 378 7.25 -27.80 21.73
N ASN A 379 6.85 -26.70 22.38
CA ASN A 379 5.94 -25.75 21.79
C ASN A 379 6.73 -24.77 20.92
N LEU A 380 6.47 -24.76 19.59
CA LEU A 380 7.13 -23.86 18.64
C LEU A 380 7.01 -22.39 19.08
N ASN A 381 5.85 -22.00 19.60
CA ASN A 381 5.58 -20.63 20.07
C ASN A 381 6.24 -20.29 21.43
N ARG A 382 7.25 -21.05 21.84
CA ARG A 382 8.07 -20.81 23.06
C ARG A 382 9.57 -20.87 22.80
N VAL A 383 10.00 -21.23 21.58
CA VAL A 383 11.42 -21.52 21.29
C VAL A 383 12.09 -20.50 20.36
N PHE A 384 11.38 -19.46 19.90
CA PHE A 384 12.00 -18.38 19.13
C PHE A 384 13.06 -17.63 19.94
N PRO A 385 14.24 -17.32 19.35
CA PRO A 385 14.62 -17.33 17.93
C PRO A 385 15.04 -18.70 17.34
N GLY A 386 15.04 -19.77 18.09
CA GLY A 386 15.48 -21.07 17.65
C GLY A 386 17.00 -21.31 17.76
N ASN A 387 17.44 -22.49 17.28
CA ASN A 387 18.83 -22.92 17.24
C ASN A 387 19.05 -23.84 16.03
N PRO A 388 20.04 -23.57 15.14
CA PRO A 388 20.29 -24.39 13.95
C PRO A 388 20.73 -25.83 14.28
N ASN A 389 21.37 -26.03 15.44
CA ASN A 389 21.83 -27.33 15.92
C ASN A 389 20.91 -27.92 17.02
N GLY A 390 19.71 -27.35 17.15
CA GLY A 390 18.74 -27.74 18.16
C GLY A 390 17.83 -28.87 17.74
N THR A 391 16.74 -29.01 18.51
CA THR A 391 15.69 -29.99 18.25
C THR A 391 14.77 -29.54 17.07
N GLU A 392 13.80 -30.35 16.73
CA GLU A 392 12.89 -30.11 15.58
C GLU A 392 12.28 -28.70 15.60
N MET A 393 11.63 -28.33 16.70
CA MET A 393 10.98 -27.02 16.81
C MET A 393 11.99 -25.86 16.90
N GLU A 394 13.15 -26.09 17.50
CA GLU A 394 14.21 -25.08 17.55
C GLU A 394 14.84 -24.83 16.17
N ARG A 395 15.00 -25.85 15.32
CA ARG A 395 15.47 -25.67 13.94
C ARG A 395 14.44 -24.97 13.09
N LEU A 396 13.15 -25.32 13.24
CA LEU A 396 12.06 -24.62 12.55
C LEU A 396 12.00 -23.13 12.93
N ALA A 397 12.04 -22.80 14.21
CA ALA A 397 12.08 -21.42 14.67
C ALA A 397 13.32 -20.67 14.14
N TRP A 398 14.46 -21.33 14.05
CA TRP A 398 15.68 -20.76 13.46
C TRP A 398 15.53 -20.46 11.97
N ALA A 399 14.95 -21.38 11.17
CA ALA A 399 14.69 -21.16 9.75
C ALA A 399 13.74 -19.98 9.54
N MET A 400 12.65 -19.90 10.31
CA MET A 400 11.75 -18.73 10.30
C MET A 400 12.51 -17.43 10.58
N THR A 401 13.35 -17.45 11.60
CA THR A 401 14.13 -16.27 12.04
C THR A 401 15.15 -15.80 11.01
N LYS A 402 15.79 -16.73 10.28
CA LYS A 402 16.90 -16.42 9.38
C LYS A 402 16.52 -16.29 7.92
N GLU A 403 15.53 -17.03 7.47
CA GLU A 403 15.18 -17.08 6.06
C GLU A 403 13.85 -16.42 5.73
N VAL A 404 12.91 -16.37 6.69
CA VAL A 404 11.57 -15.78 6.45
C VAL A 404 11.49 -14.35 6.98
N PHE A 405 11.70 -14.11 8.28
CA PHE A 405 11.50 -12.80 8.90
C PHE A 405 12.32 -11.66 8.29
N PRO A 406 13.58 -11.84 7.81
CA PRO A 406 14.32 -10.75 7.17
C PRO A 406 13.69 -10.20 5.88
N LYS A 407 12.68 -10.90 5.32
CA LYS A 407 11.99 -10.53 4.08
C LYS A 407 10.57 -10.01 4.31
N VAL A 408 10.17 -9.82 5.57
CA VAL A 408 8.79 -9.56 6.00
C VAL A 408 8.69 -8.20 6.69
N ASP A 409 7.70 -7.42 6.33
CA ASP A 409 7.37 -6.15 6.99
C ASP A 409 6.21 -6.27 7.98
N TYR A 410 5.22 -7.14 7.66
CA TYR A 410 4.01 -7.35 8.45
C TYR A 410 3.75 -8.84 8.67
N TYR A 411 3.21 -9.19 9.83
CA TYR A 411 2.97 -10.58 10.17
C TYR A 411 1.60 -10.79 10.84
N ILE A 412 0.84 -11.76 10.34
CA ILE A 412 -0.41 -12.25 10.91
C ILE A 412 -0.24 -13.73 11.25
N ASP A 413 -0.37 -14.08 12.52
CA ASP A 413 -0.32 -15.45 13.03
C ASP A 413 -1.74 -15.91 13.38
N LEU A 414 -2.27 -16.89 12.66
CA LEU A 414 -3.63 -17.39 12.84
C LEU A 414 -3.63 -18.61 13.76
N HIS A 415 -4.29 -18.46 14.88
CA HIS A 415 -4.45 -19.44 15.94
C HIS A 415 -5.92 -19.74 16.24
N SER A 416 -6.16 -20.79 17.00
CA SER A 416 -7.45 -21.12 17.61
C SER A 416 -7.21 -21.87 18.94
N GLY A 417 -8.25 -22.15 19.69
CA GLY A 417 -8.13 -23.12 20.77
C GLY A 417 -7.77 -24.50 20.23
N ASP A 418 -6.84 -25.20 20.87
CA ASP A 418 -6.47 -26.57 20.52
C ASP A 418 -7.52 -27.60 21.02
N ASP A 419 -7.16 -28.87 21.06
CA ASP A 419 -8.08 -30.00 21.35
C ASP A 419 -8.96 -29.83 22.60
N PHE A 420 -8.54 -29.02 23.55
CA PHE A 420 -9.18 -28.86 24.87
C PHE A 420 -9.42 -27.38 25.24
N GLU A 421 -9.22 -26.46 24.32
CA GLU A 421 -9.39 -25.04 24.56
C GLU A 421 -10.66 -24.53 23.86
N ASP A 422 -11.58 -23.98 24.67
CA ASP A 422 -12.72 -23.22 24.17
C ASP A 422 -12.51 -21.75 24.54
N LEU A 423 -12.59 -20.83 23.57
CA LEU A 423 -12.24 -19.44 23.75
C LEU A 423 -13.23 -18.46 23.09
N THR A 424 -13.36 -17.29 23.66
CA THR A 424 -13.99 -16.15 22.98
C THR A 424 -12.96 -15.57 22.00
N PRO A 425 -13.34 -15.28 20.73
CA PRO A 425 -12.41 -14.72 19.76
C PRO A 425 -11.77 -13.40 20.23
N TYR A 426 -10.45 -13.28 20.06
CA TYR A 426 -9.69 -12.07 20.39
C TYR A 426 -8.42 -11.97 19.54
N VAL A 427 -7.79 -10.81 19.55
CA VAL A 427 -6.53 -10.58 18.83
C VAL A 427 -5.47 -10.04 19.79
N TYR A 428 -4.28 -10.64 19.77
CA TYR A 428 -3.08 -10.03 20.36
C TYR A 428 -2.40 -9.09 19.39
N TYR A 429 -1.92 -7.96 19.89
CA TYR A 429 -0.95 -7.14 19.16
C TYR A 429 0.33 -6.97 19.99
N ALA A 430 1.46 -6.80 19.29
CA ALA A 430 2.75 -6.65 19.92
C ALA A 430 2.82 -5.32 20.70
N GLY A 431 2.91 -5.39 22.02
CA GLY A 431 2.94 -4.22 22.91
C GLY A 431 4.32 -3.90 23.48
N LYS A 432 5.33 -4.75 23.17
CA LYS A 432 6.72 -4.56 23.64
C LYS A 432 7.68 -4.58 22.42
N ALA A 433 7.58 -3.53 21.62
CA ALA A 433 8.38 -3.30 20.43
C ALA A 433 8.69 -1.80 20.29
N ALA A 434 9.39 -1.39 19.24
CA ALA A 434 9.54 0.02 18.89
C ALA A 434 8.16 0.67 18.68
N GLN A 435 8.03 1.96 18.97
CA GLN A 435 6.73 2.65 18.98
C GLN A 435 5.99 2.51 17.65
N GLU A 436 6.65 2.70 16.52
CA GLU A 436 6.08 2.57 15.17
C GLU A 436 5.54 1.16 14.90
N VAL A 437 6.31 0.13 15.30
CA VAL A 437 5.91 -1.28 15.16
C VAL A 437 4.68 -1.58 16.01
N MET A 438 4.65 -1.09 17.25
CA MET A 438 3.52 -1.26 18.15
C MET A 438 2.25 -0.55 17.62
N GLU A 439 2.37 0.69 17.13
CA GLU A 439 1.27 1.46 16.57
C GLU A 439 0.71 0.80 15.31
N THR A 440 1.59 0.29 14.43
CA THR A 440 1.17 -0.44 13.22
C THR A 440 0.50 -1.76 13.59
N SER A 441 1.06 -2.54 14.53
CA SER A 441 0.44 -3.77 15.04
C SER A 441 -0.95 -3.51 15.63
N ARG A 442 -1.11 -2.41 16.37
CA ARG A 442 -2.40 -1.98 16.91
C ARG A 442 -3.39 -1.64 15.81
N LYS A 443 -2.97 -0.88 14.79
CA LYS A 443 -3.82 -0.56 13.62
C LYS A 443 -4.26 -1.82 12.87
N MET A 444 -3.39 -2.83 12.75
CA MET A 444 -3.74 -4.14 12.18
C MET A 444 -4.80 -4.85 13.05
N ALA A 445 -4.60 -4.91 14.37
CA ALA A 445 -5.55 -5.52 15.30
C ALA A 445 -6.92 -4.84 15.29
N GLU A 446 -6.97 -3.52 15.13
CA GLU A 446 -8.21 -2.75 14.99
C GLU A 446 -9.03 -3.11 13.73
N GLN A 447 -8.46 -3.81 12.74
CA GLN A 447 -9.19 -4.27 11.55
C GLN A 447 -9.90 -5.62 11.76
N VAL A 448 -9.59 -6.33 12.83
CA VAL A 448 -10.14 -7.65 13.14
C VAL A 448 -11.54 -7.54 13.75
N ASP A 449 -12.47 -8.39 13.31
CA ASP A 449 -13.86 -8.41 13.80
C ASP A 449 -14.00 -9.35 15.01
N VAL A 450 -13.45 -8.92 16.14
CA VAL A 450 -13.50 -9.64 17.43
C VAL A 450 -13.86 -8.67 18.57
N PRO A 451 -14.41 -9.16 19.69
CA PRO A 451 -14.80 -8.29 20.80
C PRO A 451 -13.62 -7.69 21.57
N TYR A 452 -12.45 -8.34 21.55
CA TYR A 452 -11.31 -7.94 22.39
C TYR A 452 -10.01 -7.90 21.60
N MET A 453 -9.16 -6.91 21.91
CA MET A 453 -7.75 -6.89 21.54
C MET A 453 -6.87 -6.78 22.79
N VAL A 454 -5.79 -7.55 22.82
CA VAL A 454 -4.91 -7.67 23.99
C VAL A 454 -3.52 -7.17 23.64
N ARG A 455 -3.06 -6.21 24.41
CA ARG A 455 -1.69 -5.72 24.30
C ARG A 455 -0.72 -6.72 24.93
N SER A 456 0.07 -7.41 24.12
CA SER A 456 1.08 -8.34 24.64
C SER A 456 2.31 -7.63 25.19
N MET A 457 2.69 -7.96 26.41
CA MET A 457 3.91 -7.44 27.07
C MET A 457 5.08 -8.44 27.02
N VAL A 458 4.99 -9.46 26.18
CA VAL A 458 6.04 -10.47 25.94
C VAL A 458 6.88 -10.07 24.74
N SER A 459 8.20 -10.21 24.82
CA SER A 459 9.14 -9.82 23.74
C SER A 459 9.93 -10.99 23.15
N SER A 460 9.69 -12.21 23.60
CA SER A 460 10.47 -13.38 23.18
C SER A 460 9.68 -14.68 23.36
N GLY A 461 10.15 -15.74 22.72
CA GLY A 461 9.58 -17.08 22.80
C GLY A 461 8.50 -17.37 21.78
N GLY A 462 7.54 -16.47 21.56
CA GLY A 462 6.49 -16.59 20.53
C GLY A 462 6.89 -15.99 19.19
N ALA A 463 6.34 -16.53 18.10
CA ALA A 463 6.66 -16.11 16.73
C ALA A 463 6.37 -14.62 16.50
N TYR A 464 5.13 -14.18 16.70
CA TYR A 464 4.73 -12.78 16.44
C TYR A 464 5.42 -11.77 17.38
N ASN A 465 5.62 -12.12 18.66
CA ASN A 465 6.33 -11.26 19.60
C ASN A 465 7.82 -11.11 19.24
N TYR A 466 8.45 -12.22 18.82
CA TYR A 466 9.83 -12.19 18.37
C TYR A 466 9.95 -11.37 17.07
N ALA A 467 9.07 -11.59 16.11
CA ALA A 467 9.01 -10.80 14.87
C ALA A 467 8.89 -9.29 15.16
N ALA A 468 8.01 -8.90 16.10
CA ALA A 468 7.86 -7.50 16.52
C ALA A 468 9.13 -6.92 17.13
N SER A 469 9.87 -7.71 17.92
CA SER A 469 11.16 -7.30 18.48
C SER A 469 12.24 -7.05 17.41
N ARG A 470 12.01 -7.54 16.18
CA ARG A 470 12.87 -7.38 15.01
C ARG A 470 12.39 -6.31 14.04
N GLY A 471 11.35 -5.55 14.38
CA GLY A 471 10.84 -4.45 13.57
C GLY A 471 9.64 -4.82 12.67
N ILE A 472 9.12 -6.04 12.78
CA ILE A 472 8.00 -6.53 11.97
C ILE A 472 6.69 -6.28 12.72
N ALA A 473 5.81 -5.42 12.20
CA ALA A 473 4.52 -5.20 12.83
C ALA A 473 3.65 -6.46 12.77
N SER A 474 3.21 -6.96 13.93
CA SER A 474 2.65 -8.30 14.03
C SER A 474 1.50 -8.42 15.02
N ILE A 475 0.56 -9.31 14.65
CA ILE A 475 -0.60 -9.71 15.45
C ILE A 475 -0.71 -11.23 15.53
N LEU A 476 -1.44 -11.72 16.55
CA LEU A 476 -1.87 -13.10 16.64
C LEU A 476 -3.38 -13.11 16.87
N LEU A 477 -4.12 -13.76 15.97
CA LEU A 477 -5.58 -13.88 16.02
C LEU A 477 -5.97 -15.24 16.56
N GLU A 478 -6.83 -15.25 17.58
CA GLU A 478 -7.40 -16.44 18.20
C GLU A 478 -8.89 -16.53 17.86
N ARG A 479 -9.31 -17.58 17.14
CA ARG A 479 -10.72 -17.82 16.80
C ARG A 479 -11.01 -19.29 16.62
N GLY A 480 -12.09 -19.77 17.25
CA GLY A 480 -12.46 -21.20 17.27
C GLY A 480 -11.80 -21.94 18.41
N GLY A 481 -12.04 -23.24 18.53
CA GLY A 481 -11.51 -24.06 19.62
C GLY A 481 -11.90 -25.53 19.53
N MET A 482 -11.53 -26.31 20.55
CA MET A 482 -11.86 -27.73 20.70
C MET A 482 -11.34 -28.60 19.54
N GLY A 483 -10.21 -28.23 18.91
CA GLY A 483 -9.64 -28.96 17.78
C GLY A 483 -10.61 -29.08 16.58
N ALA A 484 -11.51 -28.12 16.43
CA ALA A 484 -12.52 -28.10 15.37
C ALA A 484 -12.44 -26.81 14.55
N TRP A 485 -13.17 -26.77 13.46
CA TRP A 485 -13.37 -25.57 12.66
C TRP A 485 -14.77 -25.55 12.04
N THR A 486 -15.27 -24.36 11.77
CA THR A 486 -16.49 -24.12 11.03
C THR A 486 -16.23 -23.20 9.84
N SER A 487 -17.06 -23.30 8.81
CA SER A 487 -16.98 -22.37 7.67
C SER A 487 -17.18 -20.92 8.07
N GLU A 488 -17.93 -20.65 9.14
CA GLU A 488 -18.15 -19.30 9.66
C GLU A 488 -16.86 -18.72 10.27
N GLU A 489 -16.16 -19.47 11.09
CA GLU A 489 -14.88 -19.08 11.69
C GLU A 489 -13.81 -18.84 10.63
N VAL A 490 -13.65 -19.77 9.68
CA VAL A 490 -12.72 -19.66 8.56
C VAL A 490 -13.02 -18.43 7.70
N ASN A 491 -14.30 -18.20 7.34
CA ASN A 491 -14.69 -17.03 6.57
C ASN A 491 -14.45 -15.72 7.35
N SER A 492 -14.58 -15.75 8.67
CA SER A 492 -14.27 -14.61 9.53
C SER A 492 -12.78 -14.29 9.52
N ASP A 493 -11.91 -15.29 9.66
CA ASP A 493 -10.44 -15.10 9.54
C ASP A 493 -10.05 -14.55 8.17
N LYS A 494 -10.59 -15.13 7.10
CA LYS A 494 -10.34 -14.67 5.73
C LYS A 494 -10.78 -13.21 5.50
N ARG A 495 -11.95 -12.83 6.04
CA ARG A 495 -12.44 -11.45 6.00
C ARG A 495 -11.50 -10.51 6.74
N ASP A 496 -11.08 -10.88 7.94
CA ASP A 496 -10.23 -10.05 8.78
C ASP A 496 -8.84 -9.86 8.16
N VAL A 497 -8.24 -10.91 7.62
CA VAL A 497 -6.98 -10.83 6.85
C VAL A 497 -7.14 -9.89 5.65
N ARG A 498 -8.22 -10.01 4.87
CA ARG A 498 -8.48 -9.12 3.72
C ARG A 498 -8.68 -7.67 4.15
N ASN A 499 -9.37 -7.41 5.26
CA ASN A 499 -9.52 -6.07 5.82
C ASN A 499 -8.16 -5.46 6.24
N ILE A 500 -7.29 -6.25 6.86
CA ILE A 500 -5.93 -5.81 7.22
C ILE A 500 -5.13 -5.49 5.96
N LEU A 501 -5.08 -6.40 4.99
CA LEU A 501 -4.36 -6.20 3.72
C LEU A 501 -4.86 -4.93 2.98
N SER A 502 -6.18 -4.73 2.93
CA SER A 502 -6.77 -3.53 2.34
C SER A 502 -6.43 -2.26 3.12
N SER A 503 -6.39 -2.33 4.46
CA SER A 503 -6.05 -1.16 5.30
C SER A 503 -4.61 -0.71 5.17
N LEU A 504 -3.71 -1.66 4.84
CA LEU A 504 -2.29 -1.43 4.58
C LEU A 504 -1.99 -1.10 3.11
N GLY A 505 -3.02 -0.99 2.26
CA GLY A 505 -2.85 -0.75 0.82
C GLY A 505 -2.27 -1.94 0.04
N MET A 506 -2.21 -3.14 0.64
CA MET A 506 -1.59 -4.32 0.05
C MET A 506 -2.54 -5.17 -0.81
N TYR A 507 -3.86 -4.98 -0.70
CA TYR A 507 -4.83 -5.73 -1.49
C TYR A 507 -6.03 -4.85 -1.88
N GLN A 508 -6.31 -4.78 -3.18
CA GLN A 508 -7.33 -3.90 -3.76
C GLN A 508 -8.72 -4.52 -3.66
N ILE A 509 -9.38 -4.34 -2.52
CA ILE A 509 -10.78 -4.68 -2.31
C ILE A 509 -11.45 -3.66 -1.40
N ARG A 510 -12.78 -3.58 -1.46
CA ARG A 510 -13.56 -2.86 -0.46
C ARG A 510 -13.53 -3.64 0.86
N ARG A 511 -13.21 -2.96 1.95
CA ARG A 511 -13.24 -3.57 3.29
C ARG A 511 -14.66 -3.96 3.68
N ASP A 512 -14.78 -5.15 4.26
CA ASP A 512 -16.03 -5.63 4.79
C ASP A 512 -16.38 -4.94 6.11
N VAL A 513 -17.68 -4.80 6.38
CA VAL A 513 -18.19 -4.23 7.62
C VAL A 513 -17.87 -5.18 8.78
N ARG A 514 -17.40 -4.61 9.89
CA ARG A 514 -17.16 -5.34 11.14
C ARG A 514 -18.35 -5.22 12.07
N ASN A 515 -18.62 -6.26 12.84
CA ASN A 515 -19.65 -6.28 13.87
C ASN A 515 -19.14 -5.68 15.19
N TYR A 516 -17.83 -5.76 15.42
CA TYR A 516 -17.16 -5.29 16.64
C TYR A 516 -16.14 -4.20 16.35
N VAL A 517 -15.98 -3.31 17.32
CA VAL A 517 -14.76 -2.50 17.50
C VAL A 517 -14.05 -3.13 18.68
N PRO A 518 -12.87 -3.76 18.51
CA PRO A 518 -12.22 -4.48 19.58
C PRO A 518 -11.95 -3.60 20.81
N MET A 519 -12.38 -4.06 21.98
CA MET A 519 -12.08 -3.38 23.23
C MET A 519 -10.68 -3.79 23.69
N GLU A 520 -9.83 -2.80 23.97
CA GLU A 520 -8.46 -3.06 24.45
C GLU A 520 -8.47 -3.59 25.87
N VAL A 521 -7.80 -4.74 26.07
CA VAL A 521 -7.57 -5.39 27.36
C VAL A 521 -6.12 -5.18 27.77
N THR A 522 -5.92 -4.55 28.92
CA THR A 522 -4.59 -4.18 29.42
C THR A 522 -4.10 -5.07 30.57
N ASP A 523 -5.01 -5.76 31.26
CA ASP A 523 -4.68 -6.68 32.36
C ASP A 523 -5.25 -8.07 32.09
N VAL A 524 -4.37 -9.07 32.04
CA VAL A 524 -4.70 -10.47 31.79
C VAL A 524 -4.20 -11.32 32.94
N ARG A 525 -5.06 -12.15 33.52
CA ARG A 525 -4.69 -13.07 34.60
C ARG A 525 -4.82 -14.52 34.12
N TYR A 526 -3.72 -15.25 34.27
CA TYR A 526 -3.70 -16.70 34.05
C TYR A 526 -3.80 -17.41 35.43
N GLN A 527 -4.79 -18.29 35.54
CA GLN A 527 -4.95 -19.10 36.76
C GLN A 527 -4.69 -20.57 36.40
N ALA A 528 -3.72 -21.19 37.09
CA ALA A 528 -3.45 -22.62 36.96
C ALA A 528 -4.26 -23.42 37.98
N ALA A 529 -4.61 -24.67 37.61
CA ALA A 529 -5.15 -25.62 38.59
C ALA A 529 -4.10 -25.89 39.69
N SER A 530 -4.55 -25.94 40.94
CA SER A 530 -3.69 -26.25 42.05
C SER A 530 -3.29 -27.72 42.12
N GLU A 531 -4.10 -28.59 41.49
CA GLU A 531 -3.96 -30.05 41.53
C GLU A 531 -4.30 -30.64 40.15
N SER A 532 -3.79 -31.85 39.88
CA SER A 532 -4.17 -32.63 38.71
C SER A 532 -5.59 -33.19 38.89
N GLY A 533 -6.42 -33.13 37.87
CA GLY A 533 -7.81 -33.63 37.92
C GLY A 533 -8.58 -33.36 36.64
N LEU A 534 -9.86 -33.72 36.63
CA LEU A 534 -10.80 -33.37 35.55
C LEU A 534 -11.28 -31.93 35.75
N TRP A 535 -11.28 -31.17 34.67
CA TRP A 535 -11.77 -29.79 34.63
C TRP A 535 -13.21 -29.73 34.16
N TYR A 536 -14.08 -29.13 34.99
CA TYR A 536 -15.44 -28.81 34.62
C TYR A 536 -15.65 -27.31 34.60
N PRO A 537 -15.86 -26.67 33.42
CA PRO A 537 -16.05 -25.23 33.35
C PRO A 537 -17.34 -24.80 34.06
N ALA A 538 -17.25 -23.85 35.00
CA ALA A 538 -18.40 -23.26 35.68
C ALA A 538 -18.97 -22.04 34.92
N ALA A 539 -18.30 -21.59 33.87
CA ALA A 539 -18.67 -20.47 33.03
C ALA A 539 -18.31 -20.76 31.58
N LYS A 540 -18.98 -20.11 30.63
CA LYS A 540 -18.65 -20.19 29.21
C LYS A 540 -17.64 -19.09 28.83
N PRO A 541 -16.87 -19.27 27.75
CA PRO A 541 -16.07 -18.20 27.18
C PRO A 541 -16.94 -16.96 26.92
N GLY A 542 -16.42 -15.77 27.30
CA GLY A 542 -17.17 -14.52 27.16
C GLY A 542 -18.11 -14.17 28.30
N ASP A 543 -18.38 -15.06 29.25
CA ASP A 543 -19.19 -14.76 30.44
C ASP A 543 -18.47 -13.72 31.32
N MET A 544 -19.20 -12.67 31.73
CA MET A 544 -18.69 -11.67 32.66
C MET A 544 -18.75 -12.21 34.10
N PRO A 545 -17.60 -12.44 34.78
CA PRO A 545 -17.59 -13.00 36.11
C PRO A 545 -18.21 -12.00 37.11
N ARG A 546 -19.35 -12.33 37.67
CA ARG A 546 -19.98 -11.54 38.76
C ARG A 546 -19.29 -11.71 40.10
N ARG A 547 -18.59 -12.85 40.36
CA ARG A 547 -17.64 -13.18 41.46
C ARG A 547 -16.91 -14.47 41.10
N ILE A 548 -15.61 -14.54 41.34
CA ILE A 548 -14.85 -15.78 41.21
C ILE A 548 -15.28 -16.69 42.40
N HIS A 549 -16.16 -17.65 42.15
CA HIS A 549 -16.39 -18.77 43.06
C HIS A 549 -15.48 -19.93 42.66
N ARG A 550 -14.93 -20.61 43.64
CA ARG A 550 -13.97 -21.71 43.53
C ARG A 550 -14.40 -22.71 42.44
N CYS A 551 -13.53 -22.92 41.46
CA CYS A 551 -13.62 -24.07 40.58
C CYS A 551 -13.26 -25.33 41.39
N CYS A 552 -14.13 -26.33 41.37
CA CYS A 552 -13.89 -27.60 42.05
C CYS A 552 -13.06 -28.53 41.18
N ALA A 553 -11.84 -28.88 41.59
CA ALA A 553 -11.09 -30.00 41.07
C ALA A 553 -11.59 -31.28 41.82
N VAL A 554 -11.89 -32.34 41.08
CA VAL A 554 -12.17 -33.65 41.67
C VAL A 554 -10.88 -34.47 41.54
N PRO A 555 -10.31 -35.00 42.63
CA PRO A 555 -9.10 -35.81 42.54
C PRO A 555 -9.40 -37.16 41.90
N ASP A 556 -8.68 -37.53 40.85
CA ASP A 556 -8.67 -38.87 40.32
C ASP A 556 -7.25 -39.42 40.21
N GLY A 557 -7.07 -40.62 40.73
CA GLY A 557 -5.77 -41.26 40.88
C GLY A 557 -5.27 -41.92 39.61
N GLN A 558 -4.67 -41.14 38.71
CA GLN A 558 -3.85 -41.66 37.62
C GLN A 558 -2.62 -40.80 37.36
N PRO A 559 -1.50 -41.37 36.83
CA PRO A 559 -0.19 -40.75 36.90
C PRO A 559 -0.01 -39.57 35.96
N ALA A 560 0.79 -38.61 36.40
CA ALA A 560 1.16 -37.36 35.82
C ALA A 560 1.61 -37.44 34.36
N GLY A 561 0.86 -36.82 33.47
CA GLY A 561 1.26 -36.61 32.08
C GLY A 561 0.28 -35.69 31.33
N ASN A 562 0.07 -34.51 31.81
CA ASN A 562 -0.31 -33.32 31.02
C ASN A 562 -0.77 -32.22 32.00
N ARG A 563 0.04 -31.18 32.15
CA ARG A 563 -0.39 -29.99 32.87
C ARG A 563 -1.37 -29.22 31.97
N GLY A 564 -2.66 -29.43 32.18
CA GLY A 564 -3.71 -28.68 31.56
C GLY A 564 -3.54 -27.18 31.82
N ARG A 565 -3.52 -26.38 30.79
CA ARG A 565 -3.60 -24.92 30.87
C ARG A 565 -5.05 -24.50 30.99
N ILE A 566 -5.30 -23.49 31.75
CA ILE A 566 -6.61 -23.11 32.23
C ILE A 566 -6.96 -21.72 31.80
N CYS A 567 -8.21 -21.61 31.37
CA CYS A 567 -9.09 -20.45 31.18
C CYS A 567 -8.51 -19.08 31.57
N CYS A 568 -8.38 -18.18 30.60
CA CYS A 568 -8.16 -16.76 30.83
C CYS A 568 -9.45 -16.08 31.26
N CYS A 569 -9.50 -15.53 32.48
CA CYS A 569 -10.53 -14.57 32.88
C CYS A 569 -10.07 -13.17 32.52
N LEU A 570 -10.71 -12.55 31.53
CA LEU A 570 -10.47 -11.15 31.15
C LEU A 570 -11.18 -10.23 32.16
N ARG A 571 -10.45 -9.31 32.78
CA ARG A 571 -11.02 -8.24 33.60
C ARG A 571 -10.97 -6.93 32.84
N THR A 572 -12.14 -6.37 32.55
CA THR A 572 -12.24 -5.01 32.03
C THR A 572 -12.39 -4.04 33.19
N ASP A 573 -11.41 -3.17 33.41
CA ASP A 573 -11.62 -1.99 34.24
C ASP A 573 -12.50 -1.00 33.47
N ARG A 574 -13.78 -0.91 33.85
CA ARG A 574 -14.59 0.24 33.46
C ARG A 574 -13.96 1.48 34.10
N ALA A 575 -13.30 2.30 33.29
CA ALA A 575 -13.11 3.70 33.65
C ALA A 575 -14.49 4.31 33.98
N ARG A 576 -14.57 4.94 35.12
CA ARG A 576 -15.75 5.71 35.57
C ARG A 576 -16.17 6.69 34.48
N ALA A 577 -17.27 6.41 33.80
CA ALA A 577 -18.09 7.45 33.20
C ALA A 577 -19.26 7.62 34.16
N GLY A 578 -19.30 8.74 34.83
CA GLY A 578 -20.43 9.16 35.62
C GLY A 578 -21.59 9.53 34.70
N ILE A 579 -22.79 9.10 35.12
CA ILE A 579 -24.16 9.49 34.82
C ILE A 579 -24.54 9.51 33.34
#